data_8eb180a0110e1c97996d51482e968fcb
#
_entry.id   8eb180a0110e1c97996d51482e968fcb
#
_cell.length_a   1.000
_cell.length_b   1.000
_cell.length_c   1.000
_cell.angle_alpha   90.00
_cell.angle_beta   90.00
_cell.angle_gamma   90.00
#
_symmetry.space_group_name_H-M   'P 1'
#
loop_
_entity.id
_entity.type
_entity.pdbx_description
1 polymer ?
#
loop_
_entity_poly.entity_id
_entity_poly.type
_entity_poly.pdbx_seq_one_letter_code
_entity_poly.pdbx_strand_id
1 'polypeptide(L)'
;RYVMGDRCYDDANDHDIERMASVTREALKAGALGFSTSRFYGHLDKAGNLVPGTHAAAKEMLAIGGAFKGLGHGTIEIISDYLEDDDELNWIEQIMRDTGRTITTLTAPGKREKIWQLAEKMSQSGLSLRPQCGARPASILMSLEGTINPLAIFPSYKAIRQLPLDERIAHLADPAFREKIKTEQPIHHRNPDAKRFTTSYDEMYPLDDALSYEPGIKDSIAGLAEARGLEPLDVLMDTLAEQRQIIFFFGGYKGNLSPYFDNIARAHSVFGLSDGGAHCGVLCDASVPTYMLSYVARDRTVADTLPLEFIVHKMTQNTASVFGLNDRGVIAPGYLADFNIIDYAKLQLEPPKMVYDLPGDGKRLIQKANGYIATIKRGEVTFENGIATGALPGKLLRGGT
;
A
#
# COMPACT_ATOMS: atom_id res chain seq x y z
N ARG A 1 9.70 -17.42 -12.09
CA ARG A 1 10.56 -17.07 -13.24
C ARG A 1 11.98 -17.63 -13.10
N TYR A 2 12.59 -17.53 -11.93
CA TYR A 2 13.94 -18.06 -11.68
C TYR A 2 14.04 -19.58 -11.96
N VAL A 3 13.06 -20.36 -11.53
CA VAL A 3 13.06 -21.83 -11.71
C VAL A 3 12.63 -22.22 -13.12
N MET A 4 11.56 -21.64 -13.64
CA MET A 4 10.94 -22.04 -14.90
C MET A 4 11.45 -21.32 -16.14
N GLY A 5 12.20 -20.21 -15.96
CA GLY A 5 12.72 -19.41 -17.08
C GLY A 5 11.62 -18.88 -18.00
N ASP A 6 11.73 -19.16 -19.29
CA ASP A 6 10.77 -18.72 -20.32
C ASP A 6 9.38 -19.37 -20.19
N ARG A 7 9.30 -20.51 -19.49
CA ARG A 7 8.04 -21.21 -19.19
C ARG A 7 7.29 -20.65 -17.96
N CYS A 8 7.71 -19.51 -17.42
CA CYS A 8 7.16 -19.00 -16.16
C CYS A 8 5.66 -18.65 -16.21
N TYR A 9 5.05 -18.61 -17.38
CA TYR A 9 3.61 -18.42 -17.57
C TYR A 9 2.85 -19.73 -17.81
N ASP A 10 3.56 -20.85 -17.93
CA ASP A 10 2.96 -22.18 -18.05
C ASP A 10 2.67 -22.77 -16.66
N ASP A 11 1.84 -23.79 -16.59
CA ASP A 11 1.65 -24.56 -15.37
C ASP A 11 2.94 -25.26 -14.97
N ALA A 12 3.29 -25.19 -13.68
CA ALA A 12 4.47 -25.86 -13.15
C ALA A 12 4.25 -27.38 -13.10
N ASN A 13 5.22 -28.13 -13.64
CA ASN A 13 5.24 -29.58 -13.49
C ASN A 13 5.85 -29.98 -12.12
N ASP A 14 5.83 -31.27 -11.79
CA ASP A 14 6.30 -31.76 -10.48
C ASP A 14 7.76 -31.43 -10.22
N HIS A 15 8.63 -31.51 -11.24
CA HIS A 15 10.05 -31.14 -11.12
C HIS A 15 10.23 -29.63 -10.85
N ASP A 16 9.46 -28.77 -11.52
CA ASP A 16 9.48 -27.32 -11.27
C ASP A 16 9.06 -27.03 -9.82
N ILE A 17 8.01 -27.69 -9.33
CA ILE A 17 7.48 -27.55 -7.97
C ILE A 17 8.51 -27.99 -6.92
N GLU A 18 9.13 -29.17 -7.11
CA GLU A 18 10.21 -29.66 -6.23
C GLU A 18 11.38 -28.66 -6.19
N ARG A 19 11.78 -28.11 -7.34
CA ARG A 19 12.86 -27.14 -7.42
C ARG A 19 12.50 -25.84 -6.73
N MET A 20 11.26 -25.32 -6.88
CA MET A 20 10.79 -24.14 -6.16
C MET A 20 10.83 -24.32 -4.66
N ALA A 21 10.37 -25.47 -4.16
CA ALA A 21 10.41 -25.82 -2.74
C ALA A 21 11.86 -25.91 -2.22
N SER A 22 12.78 -26.53 -2.98
CA SER A 22 14.20 -26.62 -2.63
C SER A 22 14.84 -25.25 -2.52
N VAL A 23 14.67 -24.38 -3.53
CA VAL A 23 15.22 -23.01 -3.54
C VAL A 23 14.66 -22.17 -2.38
N THR A 24 13.36 -22.31 -2.10
CA THR A 24 12.74 -21.63 -0.95
C THR A 24 13.37 -22.11 0.36
N ARG A 25 13.57 -23.40 0.53
CA ARG A 25 14.21 -23.95 1.72
C ARG A 25 15.66 -23.53 1.87
N GLU A 26 16.43 -23.48 0.78
CA GLU A 26 17.81 -22.99 0.77
C GLU A 26 17.87 -21.50 1.22
N ALA A 27 16.98 -20.67 0.67
CA ALA A 27 16.89 -19.25 1.04
C ALA A 27 16.53 -19.06 2.53
N LEU A 28 15.54 -19.83 3.04
CA LEU A 28 15.17 -19.80 4.45
C LEU A 28 16.33 -20.21 5.37
N LYS A 29 17.06 -21.27 5.03
CA LYS A 29 18.27 -21.69 5.76
C LYS A 29 19.38 -20.65 5.71
N ALA A 30 19.48 -19.88 4.64
CA ALA A 30 20.41 -18.76 4.52
C ALA A 30 19.98 -17.51 5.30
N GLY A 31 18.81 -17.55 5.93
CA GLY A 31 18.28 -16.49 6.79
C GLY A 31 17.26 -15.56 6.15
N ALA A 32 16.59 -15.99 5.08
CA ALA A 32 15.42 -15.27 4.59
C ALA A 32 14.33 -15.19 5.68
N LEU A 33 13.65 -14.04 5.77
CA LEU A 33 12.58 -13.81 6.74
C LEU A 33 11.28 -14.51 6.39
N GLY A 34 11.14 -14.97 5.14
CA GLY A 34 9.93 -15.64 4.71
C GLY A 34 9.85 -15.81 3.19
N PHE A 35 8.65 -16.12 2.75
CA PHE A 35 8.27 -16.25 1.34
C PHE A 35 7.03 -15.40 1.09
N SER A 36 6.96 -14.72 -0.04
CA SER A 36 5.77 -13.99 -0.45
C SER A 36 5.33 -14.38 -1.86
N THR A 37 4.02 -14.30 -2.10
CA THR A 37 3.44 -14.59 -3.41
C THR A 37 2.25 -13.68 -3.72
N SER A 38 2.02 -13.47 -5.02
CA SER A 38 0.89 -12.73 -5.52
C SER A 38 -0.06 -13.62 -6.33
N ARG A 39 -1.31 -13.64 -5.90
CA ARG A 39 -2.46 -14.27 -6.55
C ARG A 39 -3.54 -13.22 -6.83
N PHE A 40 -3.08 -12.01 -7.19
CA PHE A 40 -3.89 -10.82 -7.35
C PHE A 40 -3.97 -10.40 -8.82
N TYR A 41 -5.17 -10.26 -9.37
CA TYR A 41 -5.41 -9.90 -10.77
C TYR A 41 -4.94 -8.50 -11.16
N GLY A 42 -4.70 -7.62 -10.20
CA GLY A 42 -4.14 -6.29 -10.44
C GLY A 42 -2.65 -6.27 -10.72
N HIS A 43 -1.93 -7.37 -10.44
CA HIS A 43 -0.49 -7.45 -10.70
C HIS A 43 -0.23 -7.94 -12.13
N LEU A 44 0.18 -7.01 -12.99
CA LEU A 44 0.45 -7.25 -14.40
C LEU A 44 1.93 -6.99 -14.72
N ASP A 45 2.45 -7.72 -15.70
CA ASP A 45 3.75 -7.43 -16.28
C ASP A 45 3.68 -6.23 -17.26
N LYS A 46 4.83 -5.85 -17.84
CA LYS A 46 4.89 -4.73 -18.79
C LYS A 46 4.10 -4.96 -20.08
N ALA A 47 3.79 -6.22 -20.43
CA ALA A 47 3.00 -6.59 -21.58
C ALA A 47 1.49 -6.66 -21.27
N GLY A 48 1.10 -6.53 -19.98
CA GLY A 48 -0.27 -6.62 -19.52
C GLY A 48 -0.73 -8.03 -19.19
N ASN A 49 0.19 -9.01 -19.11
CA ASN A 49 -0.14 -10.36 -18.65
C ASN A 49 -0.14 -10.40 -17.12
N LEU A 50 -0.94 -11.30 -16.53
CA LEU A 50 -0.86 -11.59 -15.11
C LEU A 50 0.55 -12.08 -14.74
N VAL A 51 1.05 -11.66 -13.57
CA VAL A 51 2.37 -12.11 -13.12
C VAL A 51 2.40 -13.64 -12.92
N PRO A 52 3.54 -14.30 -13.17
CA PRO A 52 3.69 -15.72 -12.91
C PRO A 52 3.32 -16.09 -11.47
N GLY A 53 2.56 -17.16 -11.29
CA GLY A 53 2.10 -17.63 -9.99
C GLY A 53 0.69 -17.17 -9.61
N THR A 54 0.06 -16.23 -10.31
CA THR A 54 -1.32 -15.78 -10.01
C THR A 54 -2.30 -16.96 -9.99
N HIS A 55 -2.14 -17.92 -10.87
CA HIS A 55 -2.97 -19.14 -10.96
C HIS A 55 -2.25 -20.41 -10.47
N ALA A 56 -1.17 -20.27 -9.67
CA ALA A 56 -0.46 -21.44 -9.15
C ALA A 56 -1.41 -22.41 -8.46
N ALA A 57 -1.29 -23.71 -8.80
CA ALA A 57 -2.14 -24.75 -8.23
C ALA A 57 -1.86 -24.95 -6.73
N ALA A 58 -2.85 -25.42 -5.97
CA ALA A 58 -2.70 -25.70 -4.53
C ALA A 58 -1.49 -26.59 -4.23
N LYS A 59 -1.18 -27.58 -5.10
CA LYS A 59 -0.01 -28.45 -4.93
C LYS A 59 1.33 -27.68 -4.94
N GLU A 60 1.44 -26.64 -5.76
CA GLU A 60 2.63 -25.76 -5.79
C GLU A 60 2.74 -24.97 -4.49
N MET A 61 1.64 -24.38 -4.03
CA MET A 61 1.62 -23.62 -2.76
C MET A 61 1.92 -24.50 -1.56
N LEU A 62 1.39 -25.74 -1.52
CA LEU A 62 1.67 -26.72 -0.47
C LEU A 62 3.14 -27.15 -0.45
N ALA A 63 3.75 -27.37 -1.62
CA ALA A 63 5.15 -27.75 -1.72
C ALA A 63 6.07 -26.61 -1.25
N ILE A 64 5.83 -25.38 -1.70
CA ILE A 64 6.60 -24.19 -1.28
C ILE A 64 6.39 -23.94 0.22
N GLY A 65 5.14 -24.00 0.71
CA GLY A 65 4.83 -23.89 2.14
C GLY A 65 5.51 -24.99 2.97
N GLY A 66 5.55 -26.22 2.46
CA GLY A 66 6.26 -27.34 3.07
C GLY A 66 7.77 -27.11 3.28
N ALA A 67 8.37 -26.20 2.51
CA ALA A 67 9.79 -25.83 2.68
C ALA A 67 10.11 -25.23 4.07
N PHE A 68 9.11 -24.71 4.79
CA PHE A 68 9.25 -24.17 6.15
C PHE A 68 9.29 -25.24 7.24
N LYS A 69 8.91 -26.47 6.93
CA LYS A 69 8.77 -27.55 7.93
C LYS A 69 10.09 -27.80 8.68
N GLY A 70 10.02 -27.71 10.01
CA GLY A 70 11.15 -27.96 10.91
C GLY A 70 12.18 -26.83 10.99
N LEU A 71 11.95 -25.66 10.34
CA LEU A 71 12.91 -24.54 10.42
C LEU A 71 12.71 -23.63 11.66
N GLY A 72 11.53 -23.63 12.26
CA GLY A 72 11.26 -22.84 13.46
C GLY A 72 11.08 -21.33 13.23
N HIS A 73 11.33 -20.81 12.03
CA HIS A 73 11.24 -19.39 11.67
C HIS A 73 10.65 -19.19 10.28
N GLY A 74 10.39 -17.94 9.96
CA GLY A 74 9.87 -17.48 8.67
C GLY A 74 8.36 -17.26 8.65
N THR A 75 7.93 -16.29 7.87
CA THR A 75 6.52 -15.89 7.68
C THR A 75 6.16 -16.05 6.20
N ILE A 76 4.93 -16.41 5.91
CA ILE A 76 4.40 -16.49 4.55
C ILE A 76 3.45 -15.31 4.33
N GLU A 77 3.73 -14.51 3.33
CA GLU A 77 2.90 -13.38 2.90
C GLU A 77 2.15 -13.73 1.62
N ILE A 78 0.85 -13.46 1.59
CA ILE A 78 -0.01 -13.75 0.44
C ILE A 78 -0.86 -12.52 0.13
N ILE A 79 -0.83 -12.05 -1.10
CA ILE A 79 -1.91 -11.23 -1.63
C ILE A 79 -2.74 -12.09 -2.58
N SER A 80 -4.06 -12.21 -2.34
CA SER A 80 -4.92 -13.10 -3.12
C SER A 80 -6.32 -12.52 -3.31
N ASP A 81 -6.88 -12.70 -4.50
CA ASP A 81 -8.29 -12.43 -4.80
C ASP A 81 -9.21 -13.60 -4.43
N TYR A 82 -8.63 -14.75 -4.07
CA TYR A 82 -9.38 -16.00 -3.79
C TYR A 82 -9.66 -16.23 -2.30
N LEU A 83 -9.52 -15.24 -1.42
CA LEU A 83 -9.66 -15.41 0.05
C LEU A 83 -11.10 -15.67 0.53
N GLU A 84 -12.06 -15.82 -0.38
CA GLU A 84 -13.41 -16.33 -0.11
C GLU A 84 -13.63 -17.75 -0.67
N ASP A 85 -12.65 -18.32 -1.37
CA ASP A 85 -12.72 -19.65 -1.96
C ASP A 85 -12.22 -20.69 -0.95
N ASP A 86 -12.98 -21.75 -0.77
CA ASP A 86 -12.64 -22.80 0.20
C ASP A 86 -11.33 -23.52 -0.18
N ASP A 87 -11.05 -23.71 -1.46
CA ASP A 87 -9.81 -24.34 -1.91
C ASP A 87 -8.58 -23.49 -1.54
N GLU A 88 -8.67 -22.17 -1.65
CA GLU A 88 -7.61 -21.25 -1.23
C GLU A 88 -7.39 -21.34 0.29
N LEU A 89 -8.45 -21.30 1.06
CA LEU A 89 -8.39 -21.34 2.52
C LEU A 89 -7.90 -22.71 3.03
N ASN A 90 -8.24 -23.80 2.35
CA ASN A 90 -7.83 -25.16 2.73
C ASN A 90 -6.31 -25.35 2.65
N TRP A 91 -5.63 -24.92 1.58
CA TRP A 91 -4.18 -25.07 1.51
C TRP A 91 -3.47 -24.08 2.46
N ILE A 92 -4.03 -22.87 2.71
CA ILE A 92 -3.53 -21.95 3.73
C ILE A 92 -3.56 -22.63 5.11
N GLU A 93 -4.71 -23.18 5.51
CA GLU A 93 -4.86 -23.92 6.77
C GLU A 93 -3.88 -25.09 6.86
N GLN A 94 -3.76 -25.87 5.79
CA GLN A 94 -2.87 -27.02 5.76
C GLN A 94 -1.40 -26.63 5.98
N ILE A 95 -0.91 -25.60 5.29
CA ILE A 95 0.47 -25.10 5.49
C ILE A 95 0.68 -24.68 6.94
N MET A 96 -0.26 -23.97 7.54
CA MET A 96 -0.16 -23.55 8.94
C MET A 96 -0.07 -24.73 9.90
N ARG A 97 -0.91 -25.76 9.72
CA ARG A 97 -0.91 -26.97 10.54
C ARG A 97 0.38 -27.78 10.39
N ASP A 98 0.87 -27.89 9.14
CA ASP A 98 2.06 -28.68 8.83
C ASP A 98 3.36 -28.05 9.30
N THR A 99 3.40 -26.72 9.40
CA THR A 99 4.64 -25.96 9.62
C THR A 99 4.66 -25.18 10.91
N GLY A 100 3.50 -24.85 11.48
CA GLY A 100 3.37 -23.93 12.62
C GLY A 100 3.77 -22.48 12.29
N ARG A 101 3.83 -22.12 10.99
CA ARG A 101 4.29 -20.78 10.58
C ARG A 101 3.15 -19.78 10.49
N THR A 102 3.48 -18.54 10.82
CA THR A 102 2.57 -17.42 10.63
C THR A 102 2.33 -17.21 9.14
N ILE A 103 1.06 -17.08 8.77
CA ILE A 103 0.66 -16.58 7.44
C ILE A 103 0.02 -15.21 7.61
N THR A 104 0.33 -14.29 6.70
CA THR A 104 -0.27 -12.97 6.63
C THR A 104 -0.82 -12.70 5.24
N THR A 105 -1.92 -11.97 5.13
CA THR A 105 -2.56 -11.69 3.85
C THR A 105 -3.31 -10.36 3.89
N LEU A 106 -3.30 -9.63 2.77
CA LEU A 106 -4.00 -8.36 2.67
C LEU A 106 -5.51 -8.54 2.68
N THR A 107 -6.21 -7.72 3.46
CA THR A 107 -7.67 -7.64 3.50
C THR A 107 -8.18 -6.22 3.25
N ALA A 108 -9.44 -6.13 2.81
CA ALA A 108 -10.16 -4.85 2.64
C ALA A 108 -11.50 -4.90 3.39
N PRO A 109 -12.03 -3.74 3.83
CA PRO A 109 -13.32 -3.66 4.51
C PRO A 109 -14.48 -4.24 3.70
N GLY A 110 -15.41 -4.88 4.40
CA GLY A 110 -16.66 -5.39 3.80
C GLY A 110 -16.51 -6.56 2.84
N LYS A 111 -15.31 -7.15 2.76
CA LYS A 111 -15.01 -8.31 1.95
C LYS A 111 -14.14 -9.30 2.73
N ARG A 112 -14.13 -10.56 2.27
CA ARG A 112 -13.19 -11.57 2.79
C ARG A 112 -13.47 -11.97 4.25
N GLU A 113 -14.74 -12.16 4.62
CA GLU A 113 -15.09 -12.57 5.99
C GLU A 113 -14.59 -13.99 6.31
N LYS A 114 -14.50 -14.89 5.33
CA LYS A 114 -13.98 -16.25 5.54
C LYS A 114 -12.54 -16.27 6.05
N ILE A 115 -11.68 -15.35 5.60
CA ILE A 115 -10.30 -15.30 6.10
C ILE A 115 -10.23 -14.88 7.58
N TRP A 116 -11.17 -14.05 8.05
CA TRP A 116 -11.29 -13.68 9.46
C TRP A 116 -11.77 -14.86 10.31
N GLN A 117 -12.75 -15.63 9.81
CA GLN A 117 -13.22 -16.85 10.46
C GLN A 117 -12.09 -17.88 10.54
N LEU A 118 -11.28 -18.02 9.49
CA LEU A 118 -10.11 -18.87 9.52
C LEU A 118 -9.06 -18.38 10.52
N ALA A 119 -8.82 -17.07 10.61
CA ALA A 119 -7.89 -16.50 11.58
C ALA A 119 -8.29 -16.83 13.03
N GLU A 120 -9.57 -16.69 13.35
CA GLU A 120 -10.13 -17.09 14.66
C GLU A 120 -9.96 -18.58 14.92
N LYS A 121 -10.35 -19.46 13.96
CA LYS A 121 -10.19 -20.91 14.05
C LYS A 121 -8.73 -21.31 14.28
N MET A 122 -7.79 -20.69 13.56
CA MET A 122 -6.36 -21.00 13.70
C MET A 122 -5.83 -20.55 15.05
N SER A 123 -6.24 -19.39 15.55
CA SER A 123 -5.87 -18.88 16.87
C SER A 123 -6.27 -19.86 18.00
N GLN A 124 -7.47 -20.44 17.93
CA GLN A 124 -7.93 -21.45 18.88
C GLN A 124 -7.06 -22.72 18.86
N SER A 125 -6.35 -22.99 17.76
CA SER A 125 -5.38 -24.08 17.63
C SER A 125 -3.93 -23.66 17.95
N GLY A 126 -3.70 -22.45 18.45
CA GLY A 126 -2.37 -21.91 18.74
C GLY A 126 -1.58 -21.52 17.48
N LEU A 127 -2.23 -21.41 16.33
CA LEU A 127 -1.63 -21.00 15.05
C LEU A 127 -1.96 -19.55 14.74
N SER A 128 -1.09 -18.88 13.98
CA SER A 128 -1.19 -17.43 13.72
C SER A 128 -1.47 -17.13 12.26
N LEU A 129 -2.73 -16.85 11.92
CA LEU A 129 -3.11 -16.20 10.67
C LEU A 129 -3.37 -14.71 10.95
N ARG A 130 -2.68 -13.84 10.23
CA ARG A 130 -2.65 -12.40 10.51
C ARG A 130 -3.12 -11.61 9.30
N PRO A 131 -4.44 -11.34 9.17
CA PRO A 131 -4.94 -10.46 8.12
C PRO A 131 -4.36 -9.05 8.23
N GLN A 132 -3.74 -8.56 7.16
CA GLN A 132 -3.19 -7.22 7.08
C GLN A 132 -4.28 -6.22 6.72
N CYS A 133 -4.33 -5.12 7.46
CA CYS A 133 -5.25 -4.03 7.22
C CYS A 133 -4.50 -2.77 6.81
N GLY A 134 -4.85 -2.22 5.67
CA GLY A 134 -4.39 -0.89 5.28
C GLY A 134 -5.03 0.18 6.16
N ALA A 135 -4.27 1.22 6.48
CA ALA A 135 -4.75 2.35 7.28
C ALA A 135 -5.72 3.25 6.51
N ARG A 136 -5.60 3.25 5.20
CA ARG A 136 -6.38 4.05 4.27
C ARG A 136 -6.95 3.16 3.18
N PRO A 137 -8.02 3.59 2.47
CA PRO A 137 -8.41 2.95 1.23
C PRO A 137 -7.23 2.88 0.27
N ALA A 138 -7.16 1.82 -0.51
CA ALA A 138 -6.27 1.84 -1.65
C ALA A 138 -6.58 3.08 -2.50
N SER A 139 -5.60 3.92 -2.71
CA SER A 139 -5.76 5.20 -3.39
C SER A 139 -4.51 5.55 -4.18
N ILE A 140 -4.64 6.46 -5.13
CA ILE A 140 -3.52 7.02 -5.87
C ILE A 140 -3.61 8.54 -5.89
N LEU A 141 -2.46 9.19 -5.94
CA LEU A 141 -2.33 10.62 -6.16
C LEU A 141 -2.06 10.88 -7.65
N MET A 142 -2.90 11.71 -8.24
CA MET A 142 -2.83 12.10 -9.64
C MET A 142 -2.52 13.60 -9.75
N SER A 143 -1.68 13.99 -10.69
CA SER A 143 -1.34 15.39 -10.95
C SER A 143 -0.74 15.56 -12.34
N LEU A 144 -0.50 16.80 -12.76
CA LEU A 144 0.23 17.07 -14.01
C LEU A 144 1.65 16.49 -13.99
N GLU A 145 2.30 16.44 -12.85
CA GLU A 145 3.65 15.87 -12.69
C GLU A 145 3.63 14.39 -12.31
N GLY A 146 2.48 13.86 -11.89
CA GLY A 146 2.33 12.47 -11.47
C GLY A 146 2.59 11.46 -12.59
N THR A 147 2.74 10.19 -12.24
CA THR A 147 2.80 9.09 -13.21
C THR A 147 1.44 8.88 -13.88
N ILE A 148 0.37 9.08 -13.12
CA ILE A 148 -1.01 9.01 -13.62
C ILE A 148 -1.58 10.43 -13.66
N ASN A 149 -2.17 10.76 -14.81
CA ASN A 149 -2.86 12.01 -15.05
C ASN A 149 -4.20 11.71 -15.75
N PRO A 150 -5.33 12.14 -15.18
CA PRO A 150 -6.64 11.87 -15.76
C PRO A 150 -6.82 12.38 -17.21
N LEU A 151 -6.09 13.42 -17.59
CA LEU A 151 -6.15 13.97 -18.96
C LEU A 151 -5.35 13.15 -19.97
N ALA A 152 -4.56 12.17 -19.54
CA ALA A 152 -3.67 11.39 -20.43
C ALA A 152 -4.42 10.54 -21.48
N ILE A 153 -5.74 10.38 -21.38
CA ILE A 153 -6.57 9.70 -22.37
C ILE A 153 -6.91 10.58 -23.57
N PHE A 154 -6.76 11.90 -23.46
CA PHE A 154 -7.12 12.86 -24.51
C PHE A 154 -5.95 13.08 -25.46
N PRO A 155 -6.15 12.92 -26.80
CA PRO A 155 -5.09 13.12 -27.80
C PRO A 155 -4.42 14.47 -27.72
N SER A 156 -5.19 15.55 -27.53
CA SER A 156 -4.65 16.91 -27.39
C SER A 156 -3.73 17.04 -26.18
N TYR A 157 -4.10 16.46 -25.02
CA TYR A 157 -3.23 16.47 -23.86
C TYR A 157 -1.98 15.60 -24.06
N LYS A 158 -2.09 14.47 -24.75
CA LYS A 158 -0.94 13.63 -25.12
C LYS A 158 0.11 14.40 -25.92
N ALA A 159 -0.32 15.30 -26.79
CA ALA A 159 0.58 16.09 -27.61
C ALA A 159 1.43 17.07 -26.79
N ILE A 160 0.91 17.57 -25.66
CA ILE A 160 1.60 18.55 -24.81
C ILE A 160 2.23 17.95 -23.53
N ARG A 161 2.02 16.67 -23.25
CA ARG A 161 2.40 16.06 -21.98
C ARG A 161 3.91 16.12 -21.65
N GLN A 162 4.76 16.31 -22.66
CA GLN A 162 6.21 16.42 -22.50
C GLN A 162 6.70 17.88 -22.40
N LEU A 163 5.81 18.85 -22.56
CA LEU A 163 6.14 20.25 -22.38
C LEU A 163 6.45 20.54 -20.89
N PRO A 164 7.21 21.62 -20.60
CA PRO A 164 7.37 22.14 -19.25
C PRO A 164 6.03 22.32 -18.54
N LEU A 165 6.04 22.25 -17.20
CA LEU A 165 4.81 22.30 -16.41
C LEU A 165 4.02 23.57 -16.63
N ASP A 166 4.70 24.72 -16.66
CA ASP A 166 4.13 26.05 -16.88
C ASP A 166 3.43 26.15 -18.27
N GLU A 167 4.02 25.57 -19.31
CA GLU A 167 3.39 25.54 -20.64
C GLU A 167 2.13 24.65 -20.63
N ARG A 168 2.16 23.50 -19.94
CA ARG A 168 0.97 22.64 -19.80
C ARG A 168 -0.16 23.35 -19.05
N ILE A 169 0.18 24.09 -18.00
CA ILE A 169 -0.78 24.93 -17.25
C ILE A 169 -1.36 26.01 -18.15
N ALA A 170 -0.54 26.69 -18.94
CA ALA A 170 -1.01 27.70 -19.89
C ALA A 170 -2.00 27.12 -20.92
N HIS A 171 -1.73 25.92 -21.43
CA HIS A 171 -2.69 25.23 -22.31
C HIS A 171 -4.02 24.90 -21.59
N LEU A 172 -3.97 24.46 -20.32
CA LEU A 172 -5.19 24.19 -19.55
C LEU A 172 -5.98 25.45 -19.21
N ALA A 173 -5.36 26.64 -19.23
CA ALA A 173 -6.02 27.92 -19.07
C ALA A 173 -6.61 28.46 -20.37
N ASP A 174 -6.20 27.94 -21.54
CA ASP A 174 -6.72 28.38 -22.86
C ASP A 174 -8.11 27.79 -23.13
N PRO A 175 -9.15 28.63 -23.29
CA PRO A 175 -10.50 28.17 -23.60
C PRO A 175 -10.60 27.32 -24.88
N ALA A 176 -9.80 27.66 -25.91
CA ALA A 176 -9.83 26.92 -27.16
C ALA A 176 -9.26 25.50 -27.01
N PHE A 177 -8.22 25.35 -26.20
CA PHE A 177 -7.66 24.04 -25.88
C PHE A 177 -8.63 23.18 -25.03
N ARG A 178 -9.33 23.79 -24.07
CA ARG A 178 -10.34 23.13 -23.24
C ARG A 178 -11.51 22.62 -24.10
N GLU A 179 -12.06 23.44 -25.00
CA GLU A 179 -13.12 23.03 -25.91
C GLU A 179 -12.68 21.89 -26.83
N LYS A 180 -11.42 21.90 -27.26
CA LYS A 180 -10.86 20.79 -28.05
C LYS A 180 -10.83 19.49 -27.24
N ILE A 181 -10.36 19.50 -25.99
CA ILE A 181 -10.39 18.32 -25.11
C ILE A 181 -11.82 17.81 -24.91
N LYS A 182 -12.79 18.69 -24.69
CA LYS A 182 -14.20 18.32 -24.46
C LYS A 182 -14.87 17.68 -25.67
N THR A 183 -14.43 18.01 -26.85
CA THR A 183 -15.05 17.53 -28.12
C THR A 183 -14.32 16.33 -28.73
N GLU A 184 -13.09 16.03 -28.34
CA GLU A 184 -12.33 14.91 -28.87
C GLU A 184 -12.72 13.56 -28.21
N GLN A 185 -12.49 12.47 -28.95
CA GLN A 185 -12.74 11.12 -28.45
C GLN A 185 -11.58 10.66 -27.56
N PRO A 186 -11.82 10.36 -26.28
CA PRO A 186 -10.77 9.88 -25.39
C PRO A 186 -10.35 8.44 -25.73
N ILE A 187 -9.05 8.14 -25.59
CA ILE A 187 -8.49 6.81 -25.78
C ILE A 187 -8.36 6.14 -24.41
N HIS A 188 -9.38 5.41 -24.02
CA HIS A 188 -9.42 4.73 -22.73
C HIS A 188 -8.45 3.56 -22.64
N HIS A 189 -8.01 3.28 -21.43
CA HIS A 189 -7.23 2.08 -21.14
C HIS A 189 -8.11 0.82 -21.28
N ARG A 190 -7.51 -0.31 -21.72
CA ARG A 190 -8.23 -1.57 -21.90
C ARG A 190 -8.63 -2.21 -20.56
N ASN A 191 -7.79 -2.05 -19.54
CA ASN A 191 -8.11 -2.51 -18.19
C ASN A 191 -9.20 -1.61 -17.57
N PRO A 192 -10.34 -2.18 -17.10
CA PRO A 192 -11.44 -1.42 -16.52
C PRO A 192 -11.05 -0.56 -15.31
N ASP A 193 -10.19 -1.05 -14.44
CA ASP A 193 -9.73 -0.31 -13.26
C ASP A 193 -8.89 0.90 -13.65
N ALA A 194 -7.99 0.73 -14.61
CA ALA A 194 -7.22 1.85 -15.13
C ALA A 194 -8.08 2.87 -15.91
N LYS A 195 -9.20 2.42 -16.51
CA LYS A 195 -10.17 3.32 -17.11
C LYS A 195 -10.83 4.23 -16.08
N ARG A 196 -11.13 3.72 -14.87
CA ARG A 196 -11.75 4.50 -13.80
C ARG A 196 -10.93 5.73 -13.39
N PHE A 197 -9.59 5.67 -13.42
CA PHE A 197 -8.71 6.82 -13.12
C PHE A 197 -8.94 8.04 -14.03
N THR A 198 -9.69 7.89 -15.07
CA THR A 198 -9.92 8.93 -16.07
C THR A 198 -11.40 9.23 -16.29
N THR A 199 -12.32 8.46 -15.68
CA THR A 199 -13.76 8.56 -15.93
C THR A 199 -14.62 8.64 -14.66
N SER A 200 -14.13 8.18 -13.50
CA SER A 200 -14.93 8.15 -12.26
C SER A 200 -14.69 9.42 -11.45
N TYR A 201 -15.24 10.53 -11.89
CA TYR A 201 -15.10 11.84 -11.26
C TYR A 201 -15.69 11.91 -9.83
N ASP A 202 -16.58 11.02 -9.48
CA ASP A 202 -17.17 10.83 -8.16
C ASP A 202 -16.21 10.15 -7.17
N GLU A 203 -15.14 9.53 -7.67
CA GLU A 203 -14.07 8.90 -6.88
C GLU A 203 -12.79 9.75 -6.83
N MET A 204 -12.79 10.92 -7.46
CA MET A 204 -11.67 11.87 -7.53
C MET A 204 -11.91 13.05 -6.59
N TYR A 205 -10.99 13.31 -5.71
CA TYR A 205 -11.07 14.40 -4.73
C TYR A 205 -9.84 15.30 -4.84
N PRO A 206 -10.01 16.62 -5.05
CA PRO A 206 -8.90 17.57 -4.97
C PRO A 206 -8.27 17.53 -3.57
N LEU A 207 -6.96 17.34 -3.50
CA LEU A 207 -6.24 17.41 -2.24
C LEU A 207 -6.08 18.87 -1.84
N ASP A 208 -6.46 19.21 -0.63
CA ASP A 208 -6.25 20.53 -0.04
C ASP A 208 -5.01 20.58 0.86
N ASP A 209 -4.56 21.76 1.21
CA ASP A 209 -3.41 21.96 2.09
C ASP A 209 -3.68 21.49 3.53
N ALA A 210 -4.94 21.40 3.92
CA ALA A 210 -5.36 20.89 5.23
C ALA A 210 -5.34 19.35 5.30
N LEU A 211 -5.11 18.67 4.18
CA LEU A 211 -5.08 17.21 4.06
C LEU A 211 -6.36 16.56 4.61
N SER A 212 -7.52 16.89 4.06
CA SER A 212 -8.76 16.21 4.40
C SER A 212 -8.67 14.74 4.00
N TYR A 213 -8.54 13.84 4.98
CA TYR A 213 -8.44 12.40 4.75
C TYR A 213 -9.78 11.70 4.57
N GLU A 214 -10.88 12.34 4.96
CA GLU A 214 -12.24 11.86 4.79
C GLU A 214 -13.12 12.93 4.11
N PRO A 215 -12.77 13.35 2.86
CA PRO A 215 -13.58 14.34 2.15
C PRO A 215 -14.99 13.81 1.92
N GLY A 216 -15.99 14.69 2.02
CA GLY A 216 -17.39 14.33 1.76
C GLY A 216 -17.61 14.02 0.27
N ILE A 217 -18.64 13.25 -0.05
CA ILE A 217 -18.96 12.90 -1.47
C ILE A 217 -19.15 14.15 -2.34
N LYS A 218 -19.73 15.21 -1.76
CA LYS A 218 -19.91 16.52 -2.42
C LYS A 218 -18.60 17.24 -2.76
N ASP A 219 -17.48 16.84 -2.15
CA ASP A 219 -16.16 17.43 -2.36
C ASP A 219 -15.39 16.71 -3.48
N SER A 220 -15.99 15.67 -4.09
CA SER A 220 -15.46 15.05 -5.30
C SER A 220 -15.51 15.99 -6.50
N ILE A 221 -14.71 15.70 -7.55
CA ILE A 221 -14.76 16.46 -8.81
C ILE A 221 -16.20 16.52 -9.36
N ALA A 222 -16.94 15.41 -9.29
CA ALA A 222 -18.34 15.37 -9.72
C ALA A 222 -19.25 16.24 -8.83
N GLY A 223 -19.11 16.15 -7.50
CA GLY A 223 -19.89 16.96 -6.56
C GLY A 223 -19.59 18.45 -6.66
N LEU A 224 -18.32 18.83 -6.86
CA LEU A 224 -17.92 20.21 -7.08
C LEU A 224 -18.46 20.75 -8.41
N ALA A 225 -18.51 19.92 -9.45
CA ALA A 225 -19.07 20.29 -10.75
C ALA A 225 -20.58 20.56 -10.64
N GLU A 226 -21.32 19.67 -9.96
CA GLU A 226 -22.74 19.85 -9.68
C GLU A 226 -23.01 21.17 -8.92
N ALA A 227 -22.25 21.41 -7.85
CA ALA A 227 -22.43 22.61 -7.04
C ALA A 227 -22.12 23.92 -7.81
N ARG A 228 -21.25 23.87 -8.82
CA ARG A 228 -20.87 25.03 -9.65
C ARG A 228 -21.67 25.15 -10.96
N GLY A 229 -22.48 24.15 -11.30
CA GLY A 229 -23.17 24.10 -12.60
C GLY A 229 -22.21 23.95 -13.79
N LEU A 230 -21.10 23.24 -13.60
CA LEU A 230 -20.05 22.99 -14.58
C LEU A 230 -19.99 21.51 -14.99
N GLU A 231 -19.32 21.23 -16.10
CA GLU A 231 -18.97 19.85 -16.46
C GLU A 231 -17.81 19.34 -15.55
N PRO A 232 -17.84 18.06 -15.12
CA PRO A 232 -16.77 17.51 -14.29
C PRO A 232 -15.36 17.66 -14.90
N LEU A 233 -15.24 17.59 -16.21
CA LEU A 233 -13.97 17.77 -16.92
C LEU A 233 -13.44 19.21 -16.80
N ASP A 234 -14.30 20.21 -16.71
CA ASP A 234 -13.87 21.61 -16.49
C ASP A 234 -13.29 21.77 -15.08
N VAL A 235 -13.96 21.23 -14.05
CA VAL A 235 -13.47 21.26 -12.67
C VAL A 235 -12.16 20.47 -12.53
N LEU A 236 -12.02 19.35 -13.23
CA LEU A 236 -10.79 18.59 -13.28
C LEU A 236 -9.63 19.41 -13.87
N MET A 237 -9.87 20.07 -15.01
CA MET A 237 -8.86 20.93 -15.66
C MET A 237 -8.47 22.11 -14.76
N ASP A 238 -9.43 22.76 -14.10
CA ASP A 238 -9.16 23.85 -13.13
C ASP A 238 -8.27 23.34 -11.99
N THR A 239 -8.66 22.23 -11.37
CA THR A 239 -7.91 21.62 -10.25
C THR A 239 -6.46 21.32 -10.63
N LEU A 240 -6.24 20.77 -11.83
CA LEU A 240 -4.90 20.46 -12.31
C LEU A 240 -4.10 21.71 -12.70
N ALA A 241 -4.75 22.73 -13.28
CA ALA A 241 -4.13 24.00 -13.62
C ALA A 241 -3.70 24.79 -12.36
N GLU A 242 -4.45 24.67 -11.26
CA GLU A 242 -4.08 25.18 -9.93
C GLU A 242 -2.94 24.38 -9.28
N GLN A 243 -2.35 23.41 -9.97
CA GLN A 243 -1.30 22.49 -9.50
C GLN A 243 -1.71 21.66 -8.29
N ARG A 244 -3.00 21.51 -8.04
CA ARG A 244 -3.48 20.65 -6.96
C ARG A 244 -3.38 19.19 -7.36
N GLN A 245 -3.04 18.35 -6.41
CA GLN A 245 -3.12 16.90 -6.57
C GLN A 245 -4.57 16.44 -6.39
N ILE A 246 -4.88 15.33 -7.03
CA ILE A 246 -6.18 14.67 -6.92
C ILE A 246 -5.94 13.29 -6.33
N ILE A 247 -6.61 12.99 -5.23
CA ILE A 247 -6.65 11.64 -4.71
C ILE A 247 -7.81 10.87 -5.36
N PHE A 248 -7.52 9.69 -5.88
CA PHE A 248 -8.51 8.75 -6.37
C PHE A 248 -8.62 7.58 -5.39
N PHE A 249 -9.83 7.32 -4.90
CA PHE A 249 -10.09 6.22 -3.98
C PHE A 249 -10.64 5.00 -4.70
N PHE A 250 -9.96 3.85 -4.54
CA PHE A 250 -10.48 2.57 -4.98
C PHE A 250 -11.54 2.02 -4.01
N GLY A 251 -12.38 1.12 -4.53
CA GLY A 251 -13.19 0.26 -3.67
C GLY A 251 -14.39 0.90 -3.01
N GLY A 252 -14.90 2.01 -3.56
CA GLY A 252 -16.19 2.57 -3.10
C GLY A 252 -16.09 3.33 -1.78
N TYR A 253 -15.08 4.18 -1.64
CA TYR A 253 -15.04 5.19 -0.59
C TYR A 253 -16.33 6.02 -0.60
N LYS A 254 -16.93 6.23 0.57
CA LYS A 254 -18.20 6.93 0.75
C LYS A 254 -18.14 8.04 1.80
N GLY A 255 -17.01 8.76 1.87
CA GLY A 255 -16.82 9.85 2.84
C GLY A 255 -16.57 9.37 4.27
N ASN A 256 -16.27 8.09 4.50
CA ASN A 256 -16.09 7.52 5.83
C ASN A 256 -15.05 6.38 5.84
N LEU A 257 -14.04 6.47 6.71
CA LEU A 257 -12.99 5.48 6.90
C LEU A 257 -13.26 4.50 8.05
N SER A 258 -14.36 4.62 8.80
CA SER A 258 -14.67 3.73 9.93
C SER A 258 -14.55 2.24 9.57
N PRO A 259 -15.01 1.74 8.41
CA PRO A 259 -14.87 0.34 8.06
C PRO A 259 -13.41 -0.15 7.99
N TYR A 260 -12.45 0.74 7.68
CA TYR A 260 -11.01 0.42 7.70
C TYR A 260 -10.50 0.29 9.13
N PHE A 261 -10.93 1.19 10.02
CA PHE A 261 -10.54 1.18 11.43
C PHE A 261 -11.19 0.02 12.20
N ASP A 262 -12.41 -0.37 11.84
CA ASP A 262 -13.06 -1.57 12.37
C ASP A 262 -12.24 -2.83 12.05
N ASN A 263 -11.70 -2.95 10.83
CA ASN A 263 -10.83 -4.05 10.48
C ASN A 263 -9.50 -4.01 11.26
N ILE A 264 -8.89 -2.83 11.44
CA ILE A 264 -7.68 -2.65 12.24
C ILE A 264 -7.93 -3.03 13.70
N ALA A 265 -9.12 -2.78 14.21
CA ALA A 265 -9.50 -3.10 15.59
C ALA A 265 -9.70 -4.60 15.85
N ARG A 266 -9.88 -5.43 14.82
CA ARG A 266 -10.04 -6.89 14.98
C ARG A 266 -8.83 -7.53 15.66
N ALA A 267 -9.08 -8.54 16.49
CA ALA A 267 -8.07 -9.17 17.33
C ALA A 267 -6.84 -9.70 16.57
N HIS A 268 -7.06 -10.35 15.43
CA HIS A 268 -6.00 -11.00 14.64
C HIS A 268 -5.41 -10.09 13.58
N SER A 269 -5.89 -8.87 13.43
CA SER A 269 -5.38 -7.93 12.44
C SER A 269 -3.93 -7.55 12.72
N VAL A 270 -3.20 -7.34 11.66
CA VAL A 270 -1.91 -6.66 11.69
C VAL A 270 -2.00 -5.43 10.81
N PHE A 271 -1.30 -4.39 11.22
CA PHE A 271 -1.20 -3.17 10.46
C PHE A 271 -0.15 -3.32 9.37
N GLY A 272 -0.50 -2.99 8.13
CA GLY A 272 0.41 -3.17 7.01
C GLY A 272 0.24 -2.13 5.90
N LEU A 273 1.13 -2.20 4.92
CA LEU A 273 1.19 -1.42 3.69
C LEU A 273 1.53 0.06 3.91
N SER A 274 2.81 0.34 4.03
CA SER A 274 3.33 1.70 3.86
C SER A 274 3.96 1.93 2.47
N ASP A 275 4.02 0.93 1.63
CA ASP A 275 4.44 0.92 0.22
C ASP A 275 5.59 1.90 -0.13
N GLY A 276 6.57 2.01 0.77
CA GLY A 276 7.58 3.06 0.75
C GLY A 276 8.63 2.94 -0.37
N GLY A 277 8.56 1.94 -1.23
CA GLY A 277 9.57 1.71 -2.27
C GLY A 277 8.99 1.50 -3.66
N ALA A 278 7.72 1.15 -3.78
CA ALA A 278 7.02 0.95 -5.05
C ALA A 278 6.02 2.09 -5.32
N HIS A 279 5.60 2.22 -6.57
CA HIS A 279 4.57 3.17 -6.99
C HIS A 279 4.82 4.63 -6.58
N CYS A 280 6.07 5.00 -6.33
CA CYS A 280 6.44 6.31 -5.76
C CYS A 280 6.07 7.53 -6.62
N GLY A 281 5.64 7.32 -7.86
CA GLY A 281 5.09 8.38 -8.72
C GLY A 281 3.57 8.63 -8.53
N VAL A 282 2.90 7.81 -7.69
CA VAL A 282 1.44 7.89 -7.42
C VAL A 282 1.08 7.65 -5.96
N LEU A 283 2.05 7.22 -5.13
CA LEU A 283 1.87 6.95 -3.70
C LEU A 283 2.97 7.60 -2.87
N CYS A 284 2.64 7.97 -1.64
CA CYS A 284 3.60 8.42 -0.61
C CYS A 284 3.30 7.77 0.76
N ASP A 285 2.87 6.52 0.77
CA ASP A 285 2.35 5.80 1.94
C ASP A 285 3.41 5.46 3.00
N ALA A 286 4.71 5.74 2.74
CA ALA A 286 5.73 5.76 3.79
C ALA A 286 5.35 6.67 4.99
N SER A 287 4.47 7.65 4.79
CA SER A 287 3.93 8.54 5.81
C SER A 287 2.79 7.94 6.65
N VAL A 288 2.28 6.77 6.30
CA VAL A 288 1.15 6.12 6.99
C VAL A 288 1.34 5.96 8.49
N PRO A 289 2.52 5.62 9.03
CA PRO A 289 2.70 5.59 10.49
C PRO A 289 2.41 6.94 11.17
N THR A 290 2.83 8.05 10.58
CA THR A 290 2.53 9.39 11.09
C THR A 290 1.04 9.71 10.97
N TYR A 291 0.40 9.36 9.85
CA TYR A 291 -1.04 9.50 9.67
C TYR A 291 -1.83 8.76 10.76
N MET A 292 -1.43 7.54 11.12
CA MET A 292 -2.07 6.78 12.19
C MET A 292 -1.96 7.46 13.54
N LEU A 293 -0.78 7.99 13.87
CA LEU A 293 -0.55 8.68 15.14
C LEU A 293 -1.26 10.03 15.22
N SER A 294 -1.27 10.81 14.14
CA SER A 294 -1.87 12.14 14.12
C SER A 294 -3.37 12.07 13.83
N TYR A 295 -3.76 11.66 12.63
CA TYR A 295 -5.15 11.71 12.21
C TYR A 295 -6.01 10.67 12.93
N VAL A 296 -5.64 9.39 12.85
CA VAL A 296 -6.49 8.31 13.36
C VAL A 296 -6.59 8.30 14.89
N ALA A 297 -5.49 8.65 15.58
CA ALA A 297 -5.47 8.65 17.04
C ALA A 297 -5.86 10.00 17.68
N ARG A 298 -5.85 11.13 16.92
CA ARG A 298 -6.03 12.47 17.52
C ARG A 298 -6.99 13.36 16.75
N ASP A 299 -6.74 13.58 15.44
CA ASP A 299 -7.32 14.72 14.71
C ASP A 299 -8.63 14.38 13.97
N ARG A 300 -9.03 13.13 13.94
CA ARG A 300 -10.26 12.68 13.29
C ARG A 300 -11.49 13.27 13.97
N THR A 301 -12.36 13.92 13.19
CA THR A 301 -13.57 14.57 13.70
C THR A 301 -14.88 14.01 13.13
N VAL A 302 -14.81 13.21 12.08
CA VAL A 302 -15.98 12.65 11.39
C VAL A 302 -16.59 11.43 12.12
N ALA A 303 -15.80 10.79 12.98
CA ALA A 303 -16.19 9.69 13.85
C ALA A 303 -15.11 9.48 14.93
N ASP A 304 -15.29 8.46 15.79
CA ASP A 304 -14.35 8.17 16.88
C ASP A 304 -12.92 7.91 16.41
N THR A 305 -11.97 8.34 17.23
CA THR A 305 -10.54 8.02 17.08
C THR A 305 -10.23 6.64 17.66
N LEU A 306 -9.12 6.04 17.25
CA LEU A 306 -8.57 4.87 17.92
C LEU A 306 -7.60 5.30 19.04
N PRO A 307 -7.54 4.58 20.18
CA PRO A 307 -6.62 4.91 21.26
C PRO A 307 -5.17 4.94 20.81
N LEU A 308 -4.40 5.93 21.25
CA LEU A 308 -2.99 6.10 20.86
C LEU A 308 -2.15 4.86 21.19
N GLU A 309 -2.33 4.28 22.38
CA GLU A 309 -1.60 3.11 22.85
C GLU A 309 -1.89 1.89 21.98
N PHE A 310 -3.14 1.75 21.54
CA PHE A 310 -3.53 0.68 20.61
C PHE A 310 -2.82 0.85 19.26
N ILE A 311 -2.79 2.06 18.70
CA ILE A 311 -2.09 2.35 17.44
C ILE A 311 -0.58 2.09 17.58
N VAL A 312 0.04 2.56 18.65
CA VAL A 312 1.48 2.33 18.91
C VAL A 312 1.76 0.82 19.00
N HIS A 313 0.96 0.06 19.77
CA HIS A 313 1.11 -1.39 19.87
C HIS A 313 1.00 -2.07 18.50
N LYS A 314 -0.02 -1.69 17.69
CA LYS A 314 -0.21 -2.25 16.33
C LYS A 314 0.97 -1.99 15.40
N MET A 315 1.59 -0.80 15.47
CA MET A 315 2.72 -0.42 14.62
C MET A 315 4.08 -0.94 15.10
N THR A 316 4.16 -1.43 16.33
CA THR A 316 5.43 -1.83 16.95
C THR A 316 5.44 -3.33 17.28
N GLN A 317 5.10 -3.71 18.51
CA GLN A 317 5.17 -5.10 18.99
C GLN A 317 4.32 -6.05 18.15
N ASN A 318 3.09 -5.67 17.83
CA ASN A 318 2.17 -6.50 17.06
C ASN A 318 2.74 -6.86 15.67
N THR A 319 3.26 -5.88 14.94
CA THR A 319 3.86 -6.08 13.62
C THR A 319 5.19 -6.83 13.72
N ALA A 320 6.06 -6.50 14.68
CA ALA A 320 7.33 -7.18 14.91
C ALA A 320 7.14 -8.69 15.17
N SER A 321 6.11 -9.06 15.93
CA SER A 321 5.79 -10.44 16.29
C SER A 321 5.44 -11.32 15.08
N VAL A 322 4.88 -10.74 14.01
CA VAL A 322 4.55 -11.47 12.77
C VAL A 322 5.80 -12.06 12.13
N PHE A 323 6.93 -11.36 12.24
CA PHE A 323 8.21 -11.78 11.68
C PHE A 323 9.13 -12.44 12.71
N GLY A 324 8.63 -12.71 13.94
CA GLY A 324 9.42 -13.30 15.03
C GLY A 324 10.51 -12.38 15.57
N LEU A 325 10.38 -11.07 15.40
CA LEU A 325 11.32 -10.06 15.90
C LEU A 325 10.98 -9.73 17.37
N ASN A 326 11.41 -10.58 18.29
CA ASN A 326 11.01 -10.55 19.70
C ASN A 326 11.90 -9.63 20.57
N ASP A 327 12.92 -9.00 19.98
CA ASP A 327 13.88 -8.12 20.67
C ASP A 327 13.58 -6.62 20.51
N ARG A 328 12.42 -6.28 19.94
CA ARG A 328 12.01 -4.91 19.62
C ARG A 328 10.50 -4.69 19.71
N GLY A 329 10.05 -3.45 19.54
CA GLY A 329 8.63 -3.08 19.59
C GLY A 329 8.09 -2.85 21.00
N VAL A 330 8.94 -2.96 22.03
CA VAL A 330 8.63 -2.70 23.44
C VAL A 330 9.78 -1.92 24.05
N ILE A 331 9.47 -0.95 24.91
CA ILE A 331 10.47 -0.26 25.74
C ILE A 331 10.60 -1.05 27.05
N ALA A 332 11.60 -1.93 27.12
CA ALA A 332 11.87 -2.75 28.29
C ALA A 332 13.37 -3.11 28.38
N PRO A 333 13.91 -3.40 29.57
CA PRO A 333 15.27 -3.89 29.71
C PRO A 333 15.51 -5.17 28.89
N GLY A 334 16.63 -5.20 28.16
CA GLY A 334 16.99 -6.31 27.25
C GLY A 334 16.50 -6.17 25.82
N TYR A 335 15.60 -5.22 25.51
CA TYR A 335 15.17 -4.91 24.15
C TYR A 335 16.10 -3.90 23.47
N LEU A 336 16.12 -3.92 22.15
CA LEU A 336 16.86 -2.94 21.36
C LEU A 336 16.30 -1.53 21.60
N ALA A 337 17.19 -0.58 21.79
CA ALA A 337 16.84 0.83 21.94
C ALA A 337 16.53 1.46 20.56
N ASP A 338 15.38 1.06 20.00
CA ASP A 338 14.84 1.54 18.73
C ASP A 338 13.56 2.32 19.02
N PHE A 339 13.60 3.65 18.98
CA PHE A 339 12.43 4.48 19.28
C PHE A 339 12.51 5.88 18.68
N ASN A 340 11.35 6.54 18.61
CA ASN A 340 11.22 7.93 18.22
C ASN A 340 10.87 8.80 19.43
N ILE A 341 11.46 9.99 19.53
CA ILE A 341 11.03 11.05 20.41
C ILE A 341 10.17 12.00 19.62
N ILE A 342 8.91 12.18 20.05
CA ILE A 342 7.89 12.89 19.29
C ILE A 342 7.26 13.98 20.13
N ASP A 343 7.22 15.22 19.62
CA ASP A 343 6.32 16.26 20.11
C ASP A 343 4.92 15.98 19.53
N TYR A 344 4.13 15.21 20.29
CA TYR A 344 2.85 14.72 19.81
C TYR A 344 1.85 15.82 19.47
N ALA A 345 1.92 16.96 20.15
CA ALA A 345 1.04 18.11 19.87
C ALA A 345 1.34 18.73 18.49
N LYS A 346 2.59 18.67 18.04
CA LYS A 346 3.03 19.20 16.75
C LYS A 346 3.12 18.14 15.65
N LEU A 347 2.83 16.89 15.98
CA LEU A 347 2.92 15.80 15.00
C LEU A 347 1.86 15.97 13.91
N GLN A 348 2.31 16.20 12.67
CA GLN A 348 1.44 16.31 11.51
C GLN A 348 2.20 16.04 10.22
N LEU A 349 1.46 15.68 9.16
CA LEU A 349 1.98 15.54 7.81
C LEU A 349 1.87 16.85 7.04
N GLU A 350 2.87 17.11 6.20
CA GLU A 350 2.79 18.17 5.18
C GLU A 350 2.08 17.63 3.92
N PRO A 351 1.59 18.51 3.02
CA PRO A 351 1.11 18.08 1.72
C PRO A 351 2.18 17.31 0.94
N PRO A 352 1.82 16.24 0.22
CA PRO A 352 2.77 15.50 -0.59
C PRO A 352 3.31 16.37 -1.73
N LYS A 353 4.60 16.17 -2.05
CA LYS A 353 5.28 16.93 -3.11
C LYS A 353 6.00 16.00 -4.06
N MET A 354 5.96 16.32 -5.37
CA MET A 354 6.79 15.65 -6.36
C MET A 354 8.22 16.21 -6.26
N VAL A 355 9.19 15.30 -6.18
CA VAL A 355 10.63 15.64 -6.21
C VAL A 355 11.35 14.80 -7.26
N TYR A 356 12.46 15.34 -7.79
CA TYR A 356 13.25 14.74 -8.86
C TYR A 356 14.65 14.42 -8.33
N ASP A 357 14.75 13.54 -7.34
CA ASP A 357 15.96 13.23 -6.58
C ASP A 357 16.44 11.78 -6.73
N LEU A 358 15.86 11.03 -7.67
CA LEU A 358 16.30 9.69 -8.01
C LEU A 358 17.28 9.70 -9.18
N PRO A 359 18.16 8.67 -9.33
CA PRO A 359 19.07 8.58 -10.46
C PRO A 359 18.38 8.71 -11.82
N GLY A 360 19.00 9.43 -12.75
CA GLY A 360 18.45 9.67 -14.08
C GLY A 360 17.24 10.61 -14.10
N ASP A 361 17.21 11.58 -13.20
CA ASP A 361 16.13 12.55 -13.02
C ASP A 361 14.78 11.87 -12.71
N GLY A 362 14.83 10.69 -12.12
CA GLY A 362 13.65 9.95 -11.69
C GLY A 362 12.90 10.72 -10.61
N LYS A 363 11.56 10.73 -10.73
CA LYS A 363 10.66 11.44 -9.82
C LYS A 363 10.00 10.53 -8.82
N ARG A 364 9.68 11.09 -7.65
CA ARG A 364 8.87 10.45 -6.63
C ARG A 364 8.07 11.45 -5.82
N LEU A 365 6.95 10.98 -5.27
CA LEU A 365 6.22 11.71 -4.22
C LEU A 365 6.92 11.51 -2.89
N ILE A 366 7.10 12.60 -2.15
CA ILE A 366 7.50 12.59 -0.74
C ILE A 366 6.46 13.31 0.09
N GLN A 367 6.30 12.87 1.34
CA GLN A 367 5.46 13.55 2.32
C GLN A 367 6.25 13.68 3.61
N LYS A 368 6.59 14.92 3.98
CA LYS A 368 7.32 15.21 5.21
C LYS A 368 6.38 15.23 6.41
N ALA A 369 6.95 15.01 7.58
CA ALA A 369 6.26 15.08 8.85
C ALA A 369 6.97 16.03 9.81
N ASN A 370 6.20 16.82 10.54
CA ASN A 370 6.66 17.67 11.64
C ASN A 370 6.41 16.95 12.98
N GLY A 371 7.15 17.31 14.02
CA GLY A 371 6.96 16.78 15.37
C GLY A 371 7.92 15.65 15.77
N TYR A 372 8.72 15.10 14.87
CA TYR A 372 9.79 14.15 15.22
C TYR A 372 11.02 14.91 15.71
N ILE A 373 11.32 14.79 17.01
CA ILE A 373 12.50 15.41 17.63
C ILE A 373 13.74 14.57 17.33
N ALA A 374 13.67 13.25 17.58
CA ALA A 374 14.76 12.35 17.28
C ALA A 374 14.26 10.95 16.90
N THR A 375 15.00 10.29 16.01
CA THR A 375 14.89 8.86 15.75
C THR A 375 16.15 8.17 16.22
N ILE A 376 15.99 7.17 17.08
CA ILE A 376 17.06 6.44 17.73
C ILE A 376 17.04 4.99 17.27
N LYS A 377 18.19 4.49 16.80
CA LYS A 377 18.37 3.12 16.38
C LYS A 377 19.52 2.48 17.15
N ARG A 378 19.23 1.44 17.91
CA ARG A 378 20.22 0.73 18.76
C ARG A 378 20.96 1.68 19.74
N GLY A 379 20.25 2.69 20.25
CA GLY A 379 20.80 3.68 21.16
C GLY A 379 21.55 4.84 20.51
N GLU A 380 21.71 4.86 19.18
CA GLU A 380 22.32 5.97 18.44
C GLU A 380 21.26 6.84 17.76
N VAL A 381 21.39 8.16 17.85
CA VAL A 381 20.51 9.12 17.15
C VAL A 381 20.85 9.10 15.67
N THR A 382 19.91 8.64 14.84
CA THR A 382 20.06 8.57 13.38
C THR A 382 19.44 9.76 12.66
N PHE A 383 18.41 10.37 13.27
CA PHE A 383 17.79 11.61 12.79
C PHE A 383 17.53 12.54 13.97
N GLU A 384 17.73 13.84 13.77
CA GLU A 384 17.40 14.90 14.69
C GLU A 384 16.61 15.99 13.97
N ASN A 385 15.40 16.30 14.44
CA ASN A 385 14.48 17.26 13.81
C ASN A 385 14.27 16.98 12.28
N GLY A 386 14.18 15.70 11.90
CA GLY A 386 14.00 15.27 10.52
C GLY A 386 15.27 15.28 9.65
N ILE A 387 16.43 15.64 10.21
CA ILE A 387 17.72 15.69 9.51
C ILE A 387 18.56 14.47 9.90
N ALA A 388 19.10 13.76 8.92
CA ALA A 388 19.98 12.61 9.17
C ALA A 388 21.30 13.07 9.83
N THR A 389 21.69 12.39 10.91
CA THR A 389 22.95 12.65 11.63
C THR A 389 24.18 12.06 10.96
N GLY A 390 23.97 11.12 10.03
CA GLY A 390 25.01 10.32 9.40
C GLY A 390 25.34 9.02 10.14
N ALA A 391 24.76 8.76 11.33
CA ALA A 391 24.92 7.49 12.05
C ALA A 391 24.19 6.34 11.31
N LEU A 392 24.87 5.20 11.17
CA LEU A 392 24.37 4.01 10.46
C LEU A 392 24.46 2.73 11.33
N PRO A 393 23.81 2.67 12.51
CA PRO A 393 23.90 1.54 13.45
C PRO A 393 23.03 0.33 13.01
N GLY A 394 22.36 0.42 11.88
CA GLY A 394 21.52 -0.64 11.32
C GLY A 394 22.32 -1.91 11.02
N LYS A 395 21.67 -3.08 11.18
CA LYS A 395 22.22 -4.39 10.80
C LYS A 395 21.23 -5.17 9.96
N LEU A 396 21.74 -6.01 9.08
CA LEU A 396 20.91 -6.97 8.33
C LEU A 396 20.24 -7.93 9.31
N LEU A 397 18.92 -8.03 9.24
CA LEU A 397 18.16 -9.03 9.99
C LEU A 397 18.07 -10.32 9.18
N ARG A 398 18.22 -11.45 9.87
CA ARG A 398 18.07 -12.77 9.29
C ARG A 398 17.06 -13.58 10.08
N GLY A 399 16.30 -14.42 9.41
CA GLY A 399 15.42 -15.39 10.05
C GLY A 399 16.22 -16.45 10.81
N GLY A 400 15.71 -16.88 11.97
CA GLY A 400 16.31 -17.96 12.76
C GLY A 400 17.51 -17.56 13.61
N THR A 401 17.79 -16.27 13.79
CA THR A 401 18.85 -15.75 14.68
C THR A 401 18.28 -15.16 15.95
#